data_32ab5ee1b3b8fdfbc42a1ad12f237cb6
#
_entry.id   32ab5ee1b3b8fdfbc42a1ad12f237cb6
#
_cell.length_a   1.000
_cell.length_b   1.000
_cell.length_c   1.000
_cell.angle_alpha   90.00
_cell.angle_beta   90.00
_cell.angle_gamma   90.00
#
_symmetry.space_group_name_H-M   'P 1'
#
loop_
_entity.id
_entity.type
_entity.pdbx_description
1 polymer ?
#
loop_
_entity_poly.entity_id
_entity_poly.type
_entity_poly.pdbx_seq_one_letter_code
_entity_poly.pdbx_strand_id
1 'polypeptide(L)'
;MKRVVVTGIGVVSCLGNNQDEVYKSLINSNSGISFSEEYKEYNLKSHVHGKPKINFEDHIDRKVMRFMGAGSAYNYIAMSEAVKDSGLKDNQVSSIDTGMIMGSGGPSIENVILAADKTREKNPKKMGPFIVPRTMASTASATLATPFKIKGTNYTISSACATSGHCIGNAMELIQLGKQKIIFAGGSDEVHFATVSYTHLRAH
;
A
#
# COMPACT_ATOMS: atom_id res chain seq x y z
N MET A 1 -15.91 13.40 23.61
CA MET A 1 -15.56 12.56 22.43
C MET A 1 -15.08 11.19 22.91
N LYS A 2 -15.37 10.12 22.16
CA LYS A 2 -14.82 8.80 22.49
C LYS A 2 -13.30 8.82 22.31
N ARG A 3 -12.57 8.17 23.21
CA ARG A 3 -11.14 7.97 23.07
C ARG A 3 -10.89 6.92 21.98
N VAL A 4 -9.99 7.20 21.06
CA VAL A 4 -9.55 6.28 20.01
C VAL A 4 -8.09 5.92 20.26
N VAL A 5 -7.75 4.67 20.10
CA VAL A 5 -6.41 4.11 20.33
C VAL A 5 -5.99 3.23 19.16
N VAL A 6 -4.69 3.16 18.91
CA VAL A 6 -4.09 2.19 17.99
C VAL A 6 -3.92 0.88 18.74
N THR A 7 -4.42 -0.21 18.17
CA THR A 7 -4.40 -1.56 18.77
C THR A 7 -3.59 -2.57 17.98
N GLY A 8 -3.17 -2.22 16.79
CA GLY A 8 -2.31 -3.04 15.95
C GLY A 8 -1.66 -2.22 14.86
N ILE A 9 -0.45 -2.56 14.51
CA ILE A 9 0.36 -1.93 13.47
C ILE A 9 0.83 -3.00 12.49
N GLY A 10 0.97 -2.63 11.24
CA GLY A 10 1.64 -3.42 10.22
C GLY A 10 2.42 -2.52 9.30
N VAL A 11 3.59 -2.96 8.88
CA VAL A 11 4.50 -2.14 8.08
C VAL A 11 5.28 -2.98 7.08
N VAL A 12 5.42 -2.43 5.85
CA VAL A 12 6.37 -2.92 4.84
C VAL A 12 7.14 -1.72 4.32
N SER A 13 8.44 -1.80 4.38
CA SER A 13 9.32 -0.71 3.92
C SER A 13 10.67 -1.26 3.44
N CYS A 14 11.53 -0.38 2.93
CA CYS A 14 12.91 -0.74 2.61
C CYS A 14 13.75 -1.11 3.84
N LEU A 15 13.28 -0.80 5.05
CA LEU A 15 13.93 -1.15 6.32
C LEU A 15 13.57 -2.56 6.82
N GLY A 16 12.44 -3.11 6.36
CA GLY A 16 11.96 -4.42 6.75
C GLY A 16 10.53 -4.67 6.29
N ASN A 17 10.12 -5.93 6.32
CA ASN A 17 8.83 -6.41 5.84
C ASN A 17 7.79 -6.62 6.96
N ASN A 18 8.16 -6.28 8.19
CA ASN A 18 7.34 -6.35 9.39
C ASN A 18 7.89 -5.41 10.47
N GLN A 19 7.13 -5.21 11.56
CA GLN A 19 7.51 -4.34 12.68
C GLN A 19 8.87 -4.69 13.27
N ASP A 20 9.13 -5.96 13.51
CA ASP A 20 10.37 -6.42 14.15
C ASP A 20 11.60 -6.11 13.31
N GLU A 21 11.53 -6.32 12.00
CA GLU A 21 12.61 -6.02 11.08
C GLU A 21 12.86 -4.51 10.97
N VAL A 22 11.80 -3.73 10.84
CA VAL A 22 11.89 -2.27 10.80
C VAL A 22 12.47 -1.73 12.11
N TYR A 23 11.99 -2.22 13.25
CA TYR A 23 12.49 -1.84 14.57
C TYR A 23 13.99 -2.14 14.74
N LYS A 24 14.43 -3.36 14.36
CA LYS A 24 15.83 -3.75 14.39
C LYS A 24 16.68 -2.87 13.47
N SER A 25 16.18 -2.56 12.28
CA SER A 25 16.91 -1.68 11.35
C SER A 25 17.07 -0.28 11.90
N LEU A 26 16.03 0.27 12.54
CA LEU A 26 16.08 1.59 13.17
C LEU A 26 17.08 1.64 14.35
N ILE A 27 17.03 0.67 15.26
CA ILE A 27 17.97 0.62 16.40
C ILE A 27 19.40 0.48 15.94
N ASN A 28 19.66 -0.35 14.93
CA ASN A 28 21.00 -0.60 14.43
C ASN A 28 21.45 0.45 13.40
N SER A 29 20.66 1.49 13.16
CA SER A 29 20.94 2.52 12.15
C SER A 29 21.20 1.94 10.76
N ASN A 30 20.55 0.83 10.41
CA ASN A 30 20.67 0.21 9.09
C ASN A 30 19.95 1.05 8.05
N SER A 31 20.59 1.29 6.92
CA SER A 31 19.96 1.94 5.78
C SER A 31 19.21 0.92 4.92
N GLY A 32 17.97 1.25 4.55
CA GLY A 32 17.22 0.50 3.54
C GLY A 32 17.50 0.94 2.09
N ILE A 33 18.36 1.93 1.92
CA ILE A 33 18.71 2.45 0.58
C ILE A 33 19.71 1.52 -0.09
N SER A 34 19.45 1.21 -1.35
CA SER A 34 20.30 0.35 -2.18
C SER A 34 20.52 0.95 -3.57
N PHE A 35 21.54 0.46 -4.24
CA PHE A 35 21.81 0.84 -5.63
C PHE A 35 20.74 0.23 -6.56
N SER A 36 20.34 0.99 -7.58
CA SER A 36 19.41 0.58 -8.62
C SER A 36 20.09 0.54 -9.98
N GLU A 37 20.33 -0.65 -10.51
CA GLU A 37 20.86 -0.83 -11.87
C GLU A 37 19.87 -0.27 -12.91
N GLU A 38 18.58 -0.41 -12.68
CA GLU A 38 17.52 0.12 -13.53
C GLU A 38 17.63 1.65 -13.65
N TYR A 39 17.86 2.36 -12.55
CA TYR A 39 18.02 3.82 -12.57
C TYR A 39 19.27 4.24 -13.32
N LYS A 40 20.34 3.46 -13.24
CA LYS A 40 21.57 3.67 -14.03
C LYS A 40 21.31 3.44 -15.51
N GLU A 41 20.61 2.37 -15.87
CA GLU A 41 20.25 2.03 -17.26
C GLU A 41 19.45 3.15 -17.94
N TYR A 42 18.48 3.72 -17.20
CA TYR A 42 17.71 4.87 -17.68
C TYR A 42 18.44 6.22 -17.56
N ASN A 43 19.73 6.21 -17.24
CA ASN A 43 20.56 7.41 -17.12
C ASN A 43 20.00 8.47 -16.17
N LEU A 44 19.39 8.03 -15.07
CA LEU A 44 18.91 8.91 -14.02
C LEU A 44 20.11 9.49 -13.26
N LYS A 45 20.00 10.72 -12.73
CA LYS A 45 21.11 11.38 -12.00
C LYS A 45 21.45 10.67 -10.66
N SER A 46 20.47 10.09 -10.01
CA SER A 46 20.62 9.31 -8.79
C SER A 46 20.32 7.84 -9.07
N HIS A 47 21.21 6.97 -8.62
CA HIS A 47 21.11 5.52 -8.84
C HIS A 47 20.76 4.77 -7.57
N VAL A 48 20.04 5.39 -6.63
CA VAL A 48 19.66 4.77 -5.37
C VAL A 48 18.16 4.82 -5.15
N HIS A 49 17.63 3.80 -4.49
CA HIS A 49 16.23 3.71 -4.11
C HIS A 49 16.03 3.00 -2.76
N GLY A 50 14.86 3.20 -2.15
CA GLY A 50 14.40 2.45 -0.98
C GLY A 50 13.33 1.43 -1.38
N LYS A 51 13.70 0.32 -2.02
CA LYS A 51 12.76 -0.72 -2.46
C LYS A 51 12.61 -1.79 -1.39
N PRO A 52 11.39 -2.14 -0.94
CA PRO A 52 11.15 -3.30 -0.07
C PRO A 52 11.64 -4.59 -0.72
N LYS A 53 12.32 -5.43 0.05
CA LYS A 53 12.84 -6.75 -0.39
C LYS A 53 11.83 -7.83 0.00
N ILE A 54 10.72 -7.89 -0.70
CA ILE A 54 9.62 -8.82 -0.41
C ILE A 54 9.13 -9.50 -1.69
N ASN A 55 8.85 -10.78 -1.58
CA ASN A 55 8.18 -11.53 -2.63
C ASN A 55 6.68 -11.65 -2.26
N PHE A 56 5.82 -11.08 -3.07
CA PHE A 56 4.38 -11.06 -2.80
C PHE A 56 3.74 -12.46 -2.82
N GLU A 57 4.29 -13.40 -3.61
CA GLU A 57 3.75 -14.75 -3.73
C GLU A 57 3.85 -15.55 -2.42
N ASP A 58 4.77 -15.16 -1.53
CA ASP A 58 4.93 -15.80 -0.21
C ASP A 58 3.84 -15.36 0.78
N HIS A 59 3.12 -14.27 0.49
CA HIS A 59 2.19 -13.63 1.40
C HIS A 59 0.76 -13.54 0.87
N ILE A 60 0.57 -13.55 -0.45
CA ILE A 60 -0.71 -13.22 -1.09
C ILE A 60 -1.08 -14.32 -2.08
N ASP A 61 -2.28 -14.91 -1.89
CA ASP A 61 -2.81 -15.88 -2.85
C ASP A 61 -2.88 -15.28 -4.26
N ARG A 62 -2.45 -16.04 -5.25
CA ARG A 62 -2.41 -15.62 -6.66
C ARG A 62 -3.76 -15.11 -7.18
N LYS A 63 -4.88 -15.65 -6.69
CA LYS A 63 -6.23 -15.21 -7.08
C LYS A 63 -6.56 -13.82 -6.55
N VAL A 64 -5.95 -13.42 -5.45
CA VAL A 64 -6.07 -12.08 -4.85
C VAL A 64 -5.09 -11.13 -5.53
N MET A 65 -3.82 -11.54 -5.65
CA MET A 65 -2.74 -10.74 -6.23
C MET A 65 -3.01 -10.24 -7.65
N ARG A 66 -3.77 -10.99 -8.45
CA ARG A 66 -4.09 -10.61 -9.84
C ARG A 66 -4.80 -9.27 -10.01
N PHE A 67 -5.42 -8.73 -8.95
CA PHE A 67 -6.11 -7.45 -8.95
C PHE A 67 -5.25 -6.31 -8.40
N MET A 68 -4.06 -6.59 -7.88
CA MET A 68 -3.23 -5.65 -7.13
C MET A 68 -2.06 -5.12 -7.96
N GLY A 69 -1.74 -3.84 -7.81
CA GLY A 69 -0.42 -3.29 -8.03
C GLY A 69 0.44 -3.45 -6.76
N ALA A 70 1.70 -3.08 -6.82
CA ALA A 70 2.63 -3.23 -5.70
C ALA A 70 2.15 -2.50 -4.43
N GLY A 71 1.63 -1.28 -4.56
CA GLY A 71 1.09 -0.53 -3.43
C GLY A 71 -0.03 -1.27 -2.69
N SER A 72 -1.01 -1.83 -3.43
CA SER A 72 -2.08 -2.64 -2.82
C SER A 72 -1.56 -3.92 -2.17
N ALA A 73 -0.52 -4.53 -2.73
CA ALA A 73 0.12 -5.71 -2.14
C ALA A 73 0.83 -5.37 -0.82
N TYR A 74 1.53 -4.24 -0.74
CA TYR A 74 2.11 -3.76 0.52
C TYR A 74 1.02 -3.51 1.57
N ASN A 75 -0.08 -2.87 1.20
CA ASN A 75 -1.23 -2.67 2.09
C ASN A 75 -1.80 -3.98 2.61
N TYR A 76 -1.92 -5.00 1.75
CA TYR A 76 -2.41 -6.33 2.14
C TYR A 76 -1.52 -6.97 3.21
N ILE A 77 -0.21 -6.95 3.00
CA ILE A 77 0.77 -7.57 3.91
C ILE A 77 0.77 -6.81 5.24
N ALA A 78 0.85 -5.47 5.20
CA ALA A 78 0.80 -4.65 6.41
C ALA A 78 -0.53 -4.82 7.16
N MET A 79 -1.67 -4.88 6.48
CA MET A 79 -2.95 -5.14 7.13
C MET A 79 -3.03 -6.53 7.77
N SER A 80 -2.46 -7.55 7.11
CA SER A 80 -2.38 -8.90 7.69
C SER A 80 -1.60 -8.92 9.00
N GLU A 81 -0.48 -8.18 9.05
CA GLU A 81 0.32 -8.01 10.26
C GLU A 81 -0.47 -7.24 11.33
N ALA A 82 -1.12 -6.12 10.98
CA ALA A 82 -1.91 -5.33 11.92
C ALA A 82 -3.08 -6.12 12.53
N VAL A 83 -3.75 -6.98 11.74
CA VAL A 83 -4.78 -7.90 12.25
C VAL A 83 -4.20 -8.84 13.29
N LYS A 84 -3.05 -9.45 13.01
CA LYS A 84 -2.36 -10.35 13.93
C LYS A 84 -1.91 -9.64 15.20
N ASP A 85 -1.30 -8.47 15.05
CA ASP A 85 -0.79 -7.66 16.16
C ASP A 85 -1.91 -7.18 17.08
N SER A 86 -3.06 -6.79 16.53
CA SER A 86 -4.23 -6.35 17.29
C SER A 86 -4.90 -7.45 18.13
N GLY A 87 -4.63 -8.71 17.85
CA GLY A 87 -5.29 -9.86 18.47
C GLY A 87 -6.78 -10.00 18.12
N LEU A 88 -7.28 -9.30 17.12
CA LEU A 88 -8.67 -9.39 16.66
C LEU A 88 -8.98 -10.77 16.10
N LYS A 89 -10.14 -11.29 16.47
CA LYS A 89 -10.68 -12.54 15.91
C LYS A 89 -11.37 -12.30 14.57
N ASP A 90 -11.47 -13.31 13.73
CA ASP A 90 -12.08 -13.22 12.39
C ASP A 90 -13.49 -12.61 12.41
N ASN A 91 -14.31 -12.94 13.40
CA ASN A 91 -15.65 -12.40 13.53
C ASN A 91 -15.67 -10.90 13.91
N GLN A 92 -14.61 -10.40 14.52
CA GLN A 92 -14.43 -8.96 14.81
C GLN A 92 -13.93 -8.22 13.58
N VAL A 93 -12.99 -8.79 12.84
CA VAL A 93 -12.53 -8.24 11.55
C VAL A 93 -13.69 -8.21 10.56
N SER A 94 -14.43 -9.33 10.42
CA SER A 94 -15.59 -9.44 9.53
C SER A 94 -16.90 -9.04 10.24
N SER A 95 -16.96 -7.81 10.72
CA SER A 95 -18.11 -7.23 11.42
C SER A 95 -18.62 -5.97 10.69
N ILE A 96 -19.93 -5.71 10.82
CA ILE A 96 -20.53 -4.44 10.38
C ILE A 96 -19.94 -3.22 11.13
N ASP A 97 -19.43 -3.44 12.34
CA ASP A 97 -18.79 -2.42 13.16
C ASP A 97 -17.31 -2.18 12.79
N THR A 98 -16.77 -2.97 11.86
CA THR A 98 -15.36 -2.88 11.42
C THR A 98 -15.27 -2.38 10.00
N GLY A 99 -14.70 -1.20 9.86
CA GLY A 99 -14.46 -0.54 8.59
C GLY A 99 -12.99 -0.56 8.15
N MET A 100 -12.76 0.00 6.97
CA MET A 100 -11.43 0.19 6.40
C MET A 100 -11.37 1.50 5.61
N ILE A 101 -10.31 2.29 5.85
CA ILE A 101 -9.97 3.49 5.07
C ILE A 101 -8.51 3.33 4.67
N MET A 102 -8.29 2.83 3.46
CA MET A 102 -6.96 2.61 2.90
C MET A 102 -6.75 3.50 1.69
N GLY A 103 -5.54 4.05 1.55
CA GLY A 103 -5.25 4.97 0.49
C GLY A 103 -3.97 4.67 -0.30
N SER A 104 -3.82 5.43 -1.37
CA SER A 104 -2.58 5.54 -2.13
C SER A 104 -2.49 6.97 -2.67
N GLY A 105 -1.29 7.53 -2.68
CA GLY A 105 -1.05 8.88 -3.19
C GLY A 105 -1.33 9.03 -4.70
N GLY A 106 -1.38 7.92 -5.42
CA GLY A 106 -1.66 7.89 -6.85
C GLY A 106 -1.97 6.50 -7.39
N PRO A 107 -2.14 6.38 -8.71
CA PRO A 107 -2.31 5.09 -9.38
C PRO A 107 -1.01 4.28 -9.38
N SER A 108 -1.10 2.98 -9.64
CA SER A 108 0.07 2.16 -9.93
C SER A 108 0.69 2.57 -11.28
N ILE A 109 1.79 3.30 -11.23
CA ILE A 109 2.47 3.81 -12.44
C ILE A 109 3.05 2.66 -13.26
N GLU A 110 3.59 1.63 -12.62
CA GLU A 110 4.08 0.43 -13.31
C GLU A 110 2.99 -0.18 -14.21
N ASN A 111 1.78 -0.36 -13.67
CA ASN A 111 0.67 -0.95 -14.43
C ASN A 111 0.11 0.01 -15.50
N VAL A 112 0.16 1.33 -15.28
CA VAL A 112 -0.20 2.33 -16.30
C VAL A 112 0.77 2.27 -17.47
N ILE A 113 2.08 2.22 -17.20
CA ILE A 113 3.12 2.11 -18.23
C ILE A 113 2.99 0.78 -18.98
N LEU A 114 2.83 -0.33 -18.27
CA LEU A 114 2.59 -1.64 -18.90
C LEU A 114 1.42 -1.59 -19.88
N ALA A 115 0.30 -0.98 -19.48
CA ALA A 115 -0.87 -0.84 -20.35
C ALA A 115 -0.58 0.01 -21.58
N ALA A 116 0.10 1.14 -21.40
CA ALA A 116 0.47 2.03 -22.48
C ALA A 116 1.40 1.35 -23.50
N ASP A 117 2.41 0.61 -23.00
CA ASP A 117 3.37 -0.08 -23.86
C ASP A 117 2.72 -1.23 -24.64
N LYS A 118 1.87 -2.03 -23.99
CA LYS A 118 1.13 -3.09 -24.69
C LYS A 118 0.20 -2.52 -25.77
N THR A 119 -0.36 -1.35 -25.56
CA THR A 119 -1.17 -0.66 -26.57
C THR A 119 -0.31 -0.16 -27.73
N ARG A 120 0.85 0.45 -27.46
CA ARG A 120 1.80 0.92 -28.48
C ARG A 120 2.38 -0.23 -29.31
N GLU A 121 2.63 -1.37 -28.69
CA GLU A 121 3.03 -2.62 -29.34
C GLU A 121 1.90 -3.26 -30.19
N LYS A 122 0.73 -2.63 -30.29
CA LYS A 122 -0.47 -3.16 -30.98
C LYS A 122 -0.93 -4.51 -30.44
N ASN A 123 -0.67 -4.80 -29.16
CA ASN A 123 -0.98 -6.06 -28.51
C ASN A 123 -1.81 -5.87 -27.22
N PRO A 124 -2.97 -5.20 -27.27
CA PRO A 124 -3.75 -4.86 -26.09
C PRO A 124 -4.25 -6.08 -25.31
N LYS A 125 -4.39 -7.23 -25.96
CA LYS A 125 -4.79 -8.48 -25.26
C LYS A 125 -3.79 -8.91 -24.17
N LYS A 126 -2.50 -8.54 -24.30
CA LYS A 126 -1.46 -8.83 -23.29
C LYS A 126 -1.57 -8.00 -22.03
N MET A 127 -2.38 -6.96 -21.98
CA MET A 127 -2.68 -6.23 -20.75
C MET A 127 -3.42 -7.10 -19.74
N GLY A 128 -4.20 -8.05 -20.23
CA GLY A 128 -5.08 -8.88 -19.41
C GLY A 128 -6.34 -8.15 -18.91
N PRO A 129 -7.30 -8.89 -18.31
CA PRO A 129 -8.60 -8.34 -17.92
C PRO A 129 -8.57 -7.51 -16.61
N PHE A 130 -7.46 -7.52 -15.88
CA PHE A 130 -7.35 -6.92 -14.55
C PHE A 130 -6.57 -5.61 -14.53
N ILE A 131 -6.24 -5.05 -15.69
CA ILE A 131 -5.40 -3.84 -15.75
C ILE A 131 -6.10 -2.63 -15.10
N VAL A 132 -7.40 -2.47 -15.28
CA VAL A 132 -8.15 -1.36 -14.70
C VAL A 132 -8.07 -1.37 -13.16
N PRO A 133 -8.45 -2.43 -12.44
CA PRO A 133 -8.29 -2.46 -10.99
C PRO A 133 -6.84 -2.30 -10.54
N ARG A 134 -5.85 -2.78 -11.29
CA ARG A 134 -4.45 -2.59 -10.95
C ARG A 134 -3.98 -1.15 -11.01
N THR A 135 -4.55 -0.35 -11.90
CA THR A 135 -4.13 1.06 -12.08
C THR A 135 -4.87 2.05 -11.19
N MET A 136 -5.98 1.66 -10.58
CA MET A 136 -6.80 2.58 -9.78
C MET A 136 -6.25 2.78 -8.37
N ALA A 137 -6.14 4.03 -7.91
CA ALA A 137 -5.78 4.34 -6.52
C ALA A 137 -6.78 3.75 -5.51
N SER A 138 -8.08 3.69 -5.87
CA SER A 138 -9.14 3.09 -5.05
C SER A 138 -8.98 1.57 -4.82
N THR A 139 -8.12 0.91 -5.56
CA THR A 139 -7.78 -0.50 -5.37
C THR A 139 -7.14 -0.76 -4.02
N ALA A 140 -6.53 0.25 -3.40
CA ALA A 140 -5.99 0.16 -2.05
C ALA A 140 -7.03 -0.35 -1.02
N SER A 141 -8.28 0.08 -1.10
CA SER A 141 -9.35 -0.44 -0.23
C SER A 141 -10.15 -1.56 -0.88
N ALA A 142 -10.43 -1.47 -2.18
CA ALA A 142 -11.30 -2.43 -2.87
C ALA A 142 -10.76 -3.87 -2.85
N THR A 143 -9.45 -4.06 -3.09
CA THR A 143 -8.84 -5.39 -3.13
C THR A 143 -8.64 -6.03 -1.75
N LEU A 144 -8.57 -5.23 -0.69
CA LEU A 144 -8.44 -5.73 0.68
C LEU A 144 -9.81 -6.08 1.30
N ALA A 145 -10.86 -5.37 0.93
CA ALA A 145 -12.19 -5.58 1.50
C ALA A 145 -12.68 -7.03 1.37
N THR A 146 -12.44 -7.67 0.24
CA THR A 146 -12.88 -9.05 -0.03
C THR A 146 -12.12 -10.10 0.80
N PRO A 147 -10.77 -10.19 0.76
CA PRO A 147 -10.05 -11.22 1.51
C PRO A 147 -10.19 -11.06 3.01
N PHE A 148 -10.23 -9.82 3.53
CA PHE A 148 -10.46 -9.57 4.96
C PHE A 148 -11.95 -9.54 5.35
N LYS A 149 -12.86 -9.70 4.38
CA LYS A 149 -14.33 -9.74 4.59
C LYS A 149 -14.84 -8.52 5.37
N ILE A 150 -14.31 -7.33 5.03
CA ILE A 150 -14.74 -6.08 5.67
C ILE A 150 -16.20 -5.79 5.32
N LYS A 151 -17.02 -5.50 6.32
CA LYS A 151 -18.46 -5.27 6.16
C LYS A 151 -18.92 -3.87 6.57
N GLY A 152 -18.09 -3.14 7.30
CA GLY A 152 -18.35 -1.75 7.68
C GLY A 152 -17.96 -0.75 6.58
N THR A 153 -17.78 0.49 6.98
CA THR A 153 -17.36 1.57 6.07
C THR A 153 -16.08 1.20 5.31
N ASN A 154 -16.10 1.36 3.99
CA ASN A 154 -14.94 1.06 3.14
C ASN A 154 -14.80 2.06 2.01
N TYR A 155 -13.72 2.83 2.00
CA TYR A 155 -13.36 3.75 0.92
C TYR A 155 -11.89 4.08 0.92
N THR A 156 -11.44 4.72 -0.16
CA THR A 156 -10.05 5.18 -0.35
C THR A 156 -9.99 6.71 -0.29
N ILE A 157 -8.94 7.22 0.32
CA ILE A 157 -8.51 8.61 0.23
C ILE A 157 -7.26 8.64 -0.65
N SER A 158 -7.11 9.68 -1.47
CA SER A 158 -5.90 9.97 -2.22
C SER A 158 -5.56 11.46 -2.03
N SER A 159 -4.43 11.72 -1.39
CA SER A 159 -3.93 13.07 -1.08
C SER A 159 -2.40 13.11 -1.05
N ALA A 160 -1.80 12.54 -2.11
CA ALA A 160 -0.35 12.44 -2.26
C ALA A 160 0.32 11.88 -0.98
N CYS A 161 1.46 12.43 -0.58
CA CYS A 161 2.22 11.97 0.59
C CYS A 161 1.44 12.04 1.94
N ALA A 162 0.35 12.81 2.00
CA ALA A 162 -0.49 12.94 3.20
C ALA A 162 -1.58 11.86 3.31
N THR A 163 -1.72 10.99 2.31
CA THR A 163 -2.81 10.01 2.19
C THR A 163 -3.01 9.17 3.45
N SER A 164 -1.96 8.52 3.94
CA SER A 164 -2.06 7.67 5.14
C SER A 164 -2.49 8.45 6.38
N GLY A 165 -1.96 9.66 6.55
CA GLY A 165 -2.36 10.56 7.64
C GLY A 165 -3.84 10.93 7.58
N HIS A 166 -4.36 11.24 6.39
CA HIS A 166 -5.79 11.50 6.18
C HIS A 166 -6.66 10.26 6.42
N CYS A 167 -6.20 9.07 6.01
CA CYS A 167 -6.92 7.83 6.31
C CYS A 167 -7.05 7.62 7.83
N ILE A 168 -5.97 7.83 8.59
CA ILE A 168 -5.95 7.68 10.05
C ILE A 168 -6.86 8.73 10.71
N GLY A 169 -6.77 10.00 10.29
CA GLY A 169 -7.61 11.08 10.82
C GLY A 169 -9.10 10.81 10.59
N ASN A 170 -9.49 10.46 9.37
CA ASN A 170 -10.87 10.11 9.05
C ASN A 170 -11.37 8.88 9.83
N ALA A 171 -10.52 7.86 10.01
CA ALA A 171 -10.85 6.70 10.82
C ALA A 171 -11.13 7.08 12.28
N MET A 172 -10.28 7.92 12.85
CA MET A 172 -10.48 8.45 14.20
C MET A 172 -11.83 9.18 14.32
N GLU A 173 -12.15 10.07 13.40
CA GLU A 173 -13.42 10.83 13.39
C GLU A 173 -14.64 9.90 13.30
N LEU A 174 -14.63 8.88 12.42
CA LEU A 174 -15.73 7.92 12.30
C LEU A 174 -15.95 7.12 13.59
N ILE A 175 -14.88 6.74 14.29
CA ILE A 175 -14.98 6.06 15.60
C ILE A 175 -15.51 7.02 16.66
N GLN A 176 -15.03 8.25 16.70
CA GLN A 176 -15.51 9.28 17.64
C GLN A 176 -17.00 9.59 17.46
N LEU A 177 -17.47 9.64 16.22
CA LEU A 177 -18.88 9.80 15.86
C LEU A 177 -19.73 8.54 16.11
N GLY A 178 -19.12 7.43 16.49
CA GLY A 178 -19.82 6.17 16.76
C GLY A 178 -20.31 5.42 15.53
N LYS A 179 -19.84 5.80 14.34
CA LYS A 179 -20.21 5.13 13.06
C LYS A 179 -19.52 3.79 12.88
N GLN A 180 -18.36 3.60 13.48
CA GLN A 180 -17.61 2.35 13.50
C GLN A 180 -17.00 2.15 14.89
N LYS A 181 -16.67 0.90 15.23
CA LYS A 181 -15.95 0.56 16.47
C LYS A 181 -14.47 0.31 16.21
N ILE A 182 -14.16 -0.26 15.04
CA ILE A 182 -12.82 -0.62 14.60
C ILE A 182 -12.67 -0.12 13.16
N ILE A 183 -11.51 0.47 12.83
CA ILE A 183 -11.18 0.83 11.45
C ILE A 183 -9.72 0.49 11.19
N PHE A 184 -9.48 -0.26 10.14
CA PHE A 184 -8.14 -0.40 9.54
C PHE A 184 -7.86 0.83 8.70
N ALA A 185 -6.81 1.57 9.04
CA ALA A 185 -6.49 2.84 8.39
C ALA A 185 -5.02 2.93 8.04
N GLY A 186 -4.72 3.37 6.84
CA GLY A 186 -3.36 3.54 6.37
C GLY A 186 -3.29 3.73 4.87
N GLY A 187 -2.15 3.43 4.31
CA GLY A 187 -1.93 3.53 2.88
C GLY A 187 -0.53 3.14 2.47
N SER A 188 -0.33 3.08 1.18
CA SER A 188 0.96 2.77 0.57
C SER A 188 1.19 3.62 -0.65
N ASP A 189 2.46 3.80 -0.96
CA ASP A 189 2.90 4.37 -2.22
C ASP A 189 3.88 3.43 -2.90
N GLU A 190 3.86 3.44 -4.21
CA GLU A 190 4.88 2.81 -5.05
C GLU A 190 5.59 3.88 -5.86
N VAL A 191 6.89 3.74 -6.03
CA VAL A 191 7.70 4.65 -6.85
C VAL A 191 8.18 3.91 -8.08
N HIS A 192 8.04 4.54 -9.24
CA HIS A 192 8.47 4.00 -10.51
C HIS A 192 9.46 4.95 -11.18
N PHE A 193 10.49 4.44 -11.85
CA PHE A 193 11.54 5.25 -12.48
C PHE A 193 10.99 6.35 -13.38
N ALA A 194 9.88 6.12 -14.09
CA ALA A 194 9.26 7.09 -14.97
C ALA A 194 8.67 8.33 -14.26
N THR A 195 8.54 8.29 -12.93
CA THR A 195 7.98 9.38 -12.12
C THR A 195 8.92 9.86 -11.02
N VAL A 196 10.12 9.33 -10.93
CA VAL A 196 11.13 9.68 -9.91
C VAL A 196 11.81 11.00 -10.31
N SER A 197 11.07 12.11 -10.31
CA SER A 197 11.61 13.42 -10.69
C SER A 197 12.47 14.05 -9.58
N TYR A 198 12.10 13.90 -8.32
CA TYR A 198 12.81 14.53 -7.20
C TYR A 198 14.25 14.07 -7.02
N THR A 199 14.56 12.82 -7.32
CA THR A 199 15.94 12.32 -7.32
C THR A 199 16.82 12.94 -8.41
N HIS A 200 16.22 13.63 -9.38
CA HIS A 200 16.93 14.32 -10.47
C HIS A 200 16.99 15.82 -10.28
N LEU A 201 16.08 16.39 -9.51
CA LEU A 201 16.05 17.79 -9.18
C LEU A 201 17.01 18.05 -8.02
N ARG A 202 17.82 19.09 -8.15
CA ARG A 202 18.59 19.60 -7.03
C ARG A 202 17.61 20.17 -6.02
N ALA A 203 17.63 19.68 -4.79
CA ALA A 203 16.95 20.34 -3.69
C ALA A 203 17.58 21.71 -3.49
N HIS A 204 16.77 22.75 -3.50
CA HIS A 204 17.20 24.12 -3.26
C HIS A 204 17.10 24.43 -1.76
#